data_e94c42f0d58e9b45f0f11fe9f2c92d18
#
_entry.id   e94c42f0d58e9b45f0f11fe9f2c92d18
#
_cell.length_a   1.000
_cell.length_b   1.000
_cell.length_c   1.000
_cell.angle_alpha   90.00
_cell.angle_beta   90.00
_cell.angle_gamma   90.00
#
_symmetry.space_group_name_H-M   'P 1'
#
loop_
_entity.id
_entity.type
_entity.pdbx_description
1 polymer ?
#
loop_
_entity_poly.entity_id
_entity_poly.type
_entity_poly.pdbx_seq_one_letter_code
_entity_poly.pdbx_strand_id
1 'polypeptide(L)'
;MVFVDYLSARGLTNCRGSGALNAAEIGRDVLAAARYLQGQPYVKASQITAVGWSLGGGAVLAALGQLPAAEASPLRAVVAYYPYCRDLQPWQTKVPALSLMGAQDEVAPPEVCQRVFAQLPPGTALQARIYPEARHGFDVSDLPSYAKFGSEIVGYNAAAYAAAAREVEQFLSRKSD
;
A
#
# COMPACT_ATOMS: atom_id res chain seq x y z
N MET A 1 -13.60 -1.04 -10.00
CA MET A 1 -12.38 -0.44 -9.39
C MET A 1 -12.53 1.07 -9.41
N VAL A 2 -12.09 1.75 -8.36
CA VAL A 2 -12.12 3.21 -8.23
C VAL A 2 -10.69 3.68 -7.93
N PHE A 3 -10.24 4.75 -8.59
CA PHE A 3 -8.96 5.39 -8.31
C PHE A 3 -9.16 6.60 -7.40
N VAL A 4 -8.32 6.72 -6.38
CA VAL A 4 -8.31 7.89 -5.49
C VAL A 4 -7.35 8.93 -6.08
N ASP A 5 -7.90 9.98 -6.66
CA ASP A 5 -7.11 11.13 -7.13
C ASP A 5 -6.82 12.07 -5.95
N TYR A 6 -5.66 11.89 -5.36
CA TYR A 6 -5.18 12.72 -4.24
C TYR A 6 -4.41 13.97 -4.69
N LEU A 7 -4.21 14.18 -5.99
CA LEU A 7 -3.45 15.29 -6.55
C LEU A 7 -4.33 16.45 -6.99
N SER A 8 -5.33 16.17 -7.84
CA SER A 8 -6.10 17.22 -8.53
C SER A 8 -6.82 18.17 -7.58
N ALA A 9 -7.43 17.66 -6.50
CA ALA A 9 -8.09 18.47 -5.48
C ALA A 9 -7.13 19.44 -4.73
N ARG A 10 -5.82 19.17 -4.80
CA ARG A 10 -4.75 19.99 -4.22
C ARG A 10 -4.05 20.89 -5.24
N GLY A 11 -4.52 20.90 -6.48
CA GLY A 11 -3.88 21.64 -7.58
C GLY A 11 -2.50 21.07 -7.97
N LEU A 12 -2.23 19.81 -7.66
CA LEU A 12 -0.97 19.14 -7.95
C LEU A 12 -1.09 18.28 -9.20
N THR A 13 -0.04 18.23 -10.01
CA THR A 13 0.02 17.39 -11.23
C THR A 13 0.91 16.16 -11.09
N ASN A 14 1.71 16.10 -10.04
CA ASN A 14 2.59 14.98 -9.74
C ASN A 14 2.94 14.96 -8.24
N CYS A 15 3.44 13.84 -7.75
CA CYS A 15 3.86 13.67 -6.35
C CYS A 15 5.29 14.14 -6.07
N ARG A 16 6.05 14.60 -7.08
CA ARG A 16 7.43 15.08 -6.92
C ARG A 16 7.43 16.57 -6.54
N GLY A 17 8.28 16.94 -5.61
CA GLY A 17 8.49 18.34 -5.23
C GLY A 17 7.35 18.99 -4.44
N SER A 18 6.30 18.25 -4.16
CA SER A 18 5.15 18.76 -3.42
C SER A 18 5.39 18.77 -1.90
N GLY A 19 6.60 18.85 -1.41
CA GLY A 19 7.01 18.89 0.02
C GLY A 19 5.95 18.76 1.14
N ALA A 20 4.69 18.71 0.76
CA ALA A 20 3.49 18.73 1.57
C ALA A 20 2.69 17.42 1.56
N LEU A 21 2.89 16.50 0.59
CA LEU A 21 2.11 15.25 0.55
C LEU A 21 2.86 14.14 1.28
N ASN A 22 2.36 13.76 2.42
CA ASN A 22 2.81 12.59 3.15
C ASN A 22 1.78 11.44 3.05
N ALA A 23 2.23 10.22 3.36
CA ALA A 23 1.38 9.04 3.30
C ALA A 23 0.14 9.14 4.20
N ALA A 24 0.24 9.85 5.34
CA ALA A 24 -0.88 10.00 6.27
C ALA A 24 -2.00 10.88 5.69
N GLU A 25 -1.67 11.94 4.94
CA GLU A 25 -2.67 12.77 4.28
C GLU A 25 -3.41 12.03 3.19
N ILE A 26 -2.68 11.30 2.35
CA ILE A 26 -3.30 10.45 1.32
C ILE A 26 -4.10 9.31 1.98
N GLY A 27 -3.65 8.79 3.12
CA GLY A 27 -4.38 7.79 3.90
C GLY A 27 -5.76 8.27 4.36
N ARG A 28 -5.91 9.58 4.70
CA ARG A 28 -7.22 10.19 4.98
C ARG A 28 -8.13 10.19 3.75
N ASP A 29 -7.58 10.48 2.58
CA ASP A 29 -8.34 10.45 1.33
C ASP A 29 -8.80 9.02 1.01
N VAL A 30 -7.95 8.00 1.25
CA VAL A 30 -8.30 6.58 1.10
C VAL A 30 -9.48 6.21 2.00
N LEU A 31 -9.46 6.61 3.27
CA LEU A 31 -10.56 6.34 4.20
C LEU A 31 -11.83 7.11 3.83
N ALA A 32 -11.72 8.36 3.38
CA ALA A 32 -12.86 9.13 2.92
C ALA A 32 -13.51 8.49 1.69
N ALA A 33 -12.70 8.06 0.72
CA ALA A 33 -13.17 7.35 -0.46
C ALA A 33 -13.85 6.01 -0.09
N ALA A 34 -13.27 5.24 0.85
CA ALA A 34 -13.86 3.99 1.31
C ALA A 34 -15.23 4.21 1.99
N ARG A 35 -15.35 5.22 2.85
CA ARG A 35 -16.65 5.58 3.49
C ARG A 35 -17.68 6.04 2.46
N TYR A 36 -17.28 6.84 1.47
CA TYR A 36 -18.16 7.23 0.37
C TYR A 36 -18.68 6.01 -0.39
N LEU A 37 -17.77 5.08 -0.72
CA LEU A 37 -18.12 3.85 -1.44
C LEU A 37 -19.06 2.94 -0.65
N GLN A 38 -18.96 2.88 0.67
CA GLN A 38 -19.88 2.10 1.51
C GLN A 38 -21.35 2.53 1.34
N GLY A 39 -21.61 3.79 1.03
CA GLY A 39 -22.94 4.34 0.79
C GLY A 39 -23.46 4.13 -0.64
N GLN A 40 -22.69 3.53 -1.55
CA GLN A 40 -23.10 3.38 -2.94
C GLN A 40 -23.88 2.09 -3.16
N PRO A 41 -25.04 2.12 -3.87
CA PRO A 41 -25.91 0.94 -4.03
C PRO A 41 -25.30 -0.19 -4.86
N TYR A 42 -24.25 0.11 -5.63
CA TYR A 42 -23.52 -0.86 -6.46
C TYR A 42 -22.27 -1.43 -5.79
N VAL A 43 -21.99 -1.05 -4.52
CA VAL A 43 -20.81 -1.49 -3.78
C VAL A 43 -21.21 -2.47 -2.68
N LYS A 44 -20.49 -3.57 -2.57
CA LYS A 44 -20.55 -4.46 -1.41
C LYS A 44 -19.73 -3.81 -0.28
N ALA A 45 -20.40 -3.08 0.60
CA ALA A 45 -19.78 -2.26 1.65
C ALA A 45 -18.75 -3.02 2.52
N SER A 46 -18.98 -4.31 2.78
CA SER A 46 -18.08 -5.17 3.56
C SER A 46 -16.90 -5.73 2.76
N GLN A 47 -16.77 -5.43 1.47
CA GLN A 47 -15.75 -6.02 0.57
C GLN A 47 -14.79 -4.99 -0.02
N ILE A 48 -14.73 -3.78 0.56
CA ILE A 48 -13.85 -2.72 0.06
C ILE A 48 -12.41 -3.02 0.48
N THR A 49 -11.52 -3.15 -0.50
CA THR A 49 -10.07 -3.33 -0.31
C THR A 49 -9.34 -2.15 -0.92
N ALA A 50 -8.40 -1.58 -0.19
CA ALA A 50 -7.51 -0.56 -0.74
C ALA A 50 -6.21 -1.20 -1.23
N VAL A 51 -5.79 -0.83 -2.44
CA VAL A 51 -4.51 -1.25 -3.02
C VAL A 51 -3.70 0.00 -3.36
N GLY A 52 -2.43 0.02 -3.00
CA GLY A 52 -1.56 1.15 -3.25
C GLY A 52 -0.16 0.74 -3.66
N TRP A 53 0.50 1.60 -4.45
CA TRP A 53 1.86 1.44 -4.95
C TRP A 53 2.74 2.58 -4.48
N SER A 54 3.98 2.30 -4.09
CA SER A 54 4.95 3.32 -3.71
C SER A 54 4.43 4.25 -2.60
N LEU A 55 4.31 5.55 -2.86
CA LEU A 55 3.68 6.51 -1.96
C LEU A 55 2.23 6.11 -1.62
N GLY A 56 1.46 5.64 -2.62
CA GLY A 56 0.12 5.09 -2.42
C GLY A 56 0.12 3.81 -1.57
N GLY A 57 1.16 2.99 -1.67
CA GLY A 57 1.39 1.83 -0.80
C GLY A 57 1.60 2.25 0.66
N GLY A 58 2.43 3.28 0.88
CA GLY A 58 2.57 3.91 2.20
C GLY A 58 1.25 4.48 2.72
N ALA A 59 0.46 5.10 1.83
CA ALA A 59 -0.81 5.71 2.19
C ALA A 59 -1.87 4.71 2.65
N VAL A 60 -2.02 3.56 1.97
CA VAL A 60 -2.98 2.53 2.42
C VAL A 60 -2.57 1.90 3.75
N LEU A 61 -1.27 1.79 4.04
CA LEU A 61 -0.79 1.38 5.35
C LEU A 61 -1.01 2.47 6.40
N ALA A 62 -0.75 3.75 6.06
CA ALA A 62 -0.98 4.88 6.96
C ALA A 62 -2.46 5.07 7.30
N ALA A 63 -3.38 4.70 6.40
CA ALA A 63 -4.81 4.66 6.68
C ALA A 63 -5.15 3.75 7.86
N LEU A 64 -4.44 2.63 8.04
CA LEU A 64 -4.61 1.72 9.17
C LEU A 64 -4.31 2.40 10.52
N GLY A 65 -3.27 3.26 10.55
CA GLY A 65 -2.91 4.02 11.75
C GLY A 65 -3.94 5.07 12.16
N GLN A 66 -4.87 5.41 11.28
CA GLN A 66 -5.94 6.39 11.51
C GLN A 66 -7.27 5.75 11.87
N LEU A 67 -7.33 4.42 11.86
CA LEU A 67 -8.52 3.68 12.28
C LEU A 67 -8.47 3.42 13.78
N PRO A 68 -9.54 3.76 14.53
CA PRO A 68 -9.66 3.37 15.91
C PRO A 68 -9.61 1.84 16.05
N ALA A 69 -8.95 1.36 17.11
CA ALA A 69 -8.78 -0.08 17.34
C ALA A 69 -10.13 -0.82 17.53
N ALA A 70 -11.16 -0.12 18.00
CA ALA A 70 -12.47 -0.69 18.38
C ALA A 70 -13.59 -0.41 17.37
N GLU A 71 -13.38 0.41 16.36
CA GLU A 71 -14.42 0.76 15.40
C GLU A 71 -14.42 -0.14 14.16
N ALA A 72 -15.61 -0.29 13.56
CA ALA A 72 -15.74 -0.98 12.29
C ALA A 72 -14.98 -0.22 11.19
N SER A 73 -14.06 -0.90 10.54
CA SER A 73 -13.28 -0.32 9.44
C SER A 73 -14.11 -0.21 8.16
N PRO A 74 -13.98 0.89 7.39
CA PRO A 74 -14.52 0.95 6.04
C PRO A 74 -13.75 0.06 5.05
N LEU A 75 -12.61 -0.50 5.46
CA LEU A 75 -11.77 -1.37 4.66
C LEU A 75 -11.81 -2.80 5.21
N ARG A 76 -12.04 -3.76 4.32
CA ARG A 76 -11.88 -5.18 4.59
C ARG A 76 -10.42 -5.59 4.71
N ALA A 77 -9.57 -5.04 3.84
CA ALA A 77 -8.14 -5.36 3.77
C ALA A 77 -7.38 -4.24 3.05
N VAL A 78 -6.06 -4.22 3.20
CA VAL A 78 -5.17 -3.38 2.39
C VAL A 78 -4.06 -4.21 1.76
N VAL A 79 -3.63 -3.80 0.55
CA VAL A 79 -2.47 -4.37 -0.16
C VAL A 79 -1.53 -3.22 -0.54
N ALA A 80 -0.28 -3.33 -0.16
CA ALA A 80 0.73 -2.31 -0.40
C ALA A 80 1.90 -2.89 -1.21
N TYR A 81 2.08 -2.41 -2.43
CA TYR A 81 3.22 -2.74 -3.28
C TYR A 81 4.34 -1.74 -3.05
N TYR A 82 5.54 -2.23 -2.73
CA TYR A 82 6.76 -1.46 -2.45
C TYR A 82 6.48 -0.13 -1.75
N PRO A 83 5.83 -0.20 -0.56
CA PRO A 83 5.30 0.98 0.12
C PRO A 83 6.41 1.92 0.58
N TYR A 84 6.17 3.24 0.44
CA TYR A 84 7.03 4.26 1.00
C TYR A 84 6.70 4.44 2.50
N CYS A 85 7.57 3.92 3.38
CA CYS A 85 7.30 3.82 4.82
C CYS A 85 8.02 4.85 5.68
N ARG A 86 8.67 5.88 5.09
CA ARG A 86 9.53 6.81 5.86
C ARG A 86 8.80 7.47 7.04
N ASP A 87 7.56 7.90 6.82
CA ASP A 87 6.75 8.60 7.82
C ASP A 87 5.61 7.73 8.38
N LEU A 88 5.66 6.42 8.09
CA LEU A 88 4.65 5.47 8.54
C LEU A 88 4.74 5.27 10.05
N GLN A 89 3.59 5.33 10.73
CA GLN A 89 3.47 5.04 12.15
C GLN A 89 2.88 3.66 12.38
N PRO A 90 3.22 2.98 13.48
CA PRO A 90 2.57 1.73 13.87
C PRO A 90 1.05 1.90 14.06
N TRP A 91 0.31 0.84 13.81
CA TRP A 91 -1.15 0.83 13.95
C TRP A 91 -1.65 -0.29 14.88
N GLN A 92 -2.91 -0.20 15.31
CA GLN A 92 -3.53 -1.15 16.25
C GLN A 92 -4.80 -1.81 15.69
N THR A 93 -5.26 -1.41 14.50
CA THR A 93 -6.43 -2.02 13.88
C THR A 93 -6.19 -3.49 13.51
N LYS A 94 -7.27 -4.28 13.50
CA LYS A 94 -7.26 -5.69 13.08
C LYS A 94 -7.46 -5.87 11.57
N VAL A 95 -7.57 -4.78 10.80
CA VAL A 95 -7.72 -4.87 9.34
C VAL A 95 -6.52 -5.60 8.75
N PRO A 96 -6.74 -6.69 8.00
CA PRO A 96 -5.65 -7.43 7.37
C PRO A 96 -4.86 -6.57 6.37
N ALA A 97 -3.54 -6.69 6.42
CA ALA A 97 -2.62 -6.01 5.53
C ALA A 97 -1.66 -6.98 4.85
N LEU A 98 -1.39 -6.76 3.56
CA LEU A 98 -0.35 -7.44 2.81
C LEU A 98 0.63 -6.40 2.27
N SER A 99 1.91 -6.54 2.61
CA SER A 99 3.00 -5.70 2.11
C SER A 99 3.95 -6.51 1.24
N LEU A 100 4.15 -6.08 0.00
CA LEU A 100 4.94 -6.75 -1.04
C LEU A 100 6.12 -5.85 -1.41
N MET A 101 7.35 -6.26 -1.12
CA MET A 101 8.54 -5.41 -1.20
C MET A 101 9.63 -6.08 -2.02
N GLY A 102 10.47 -5.29 -2.68
CA GLY A 102 11.67 -5.76 -3.35
C GLY A 102 12.89 -5.63 -2.43
N ALA A 103 13.75 -6.65 -2.37
CA ALA A 103 14.98 -6.58 -1.57
C ALA A 103 16.03 -5.61 -2.17
N GLN A 104 15.93 -5.33 -3.48
CA GLN A 104 16.81 -4.40 -4.18
C GLN A 104 16.15 -3.04 -4.46
N ASP A 105 15.10 -2.70 -3.71
CA ASP A 105 14.40 -1.43 -3.87
C ASP A 105 15.18 -0.28 -3.21
N GLU A 106 15.76 0.59 -4.04
CA GLU A 106 16.54 1.76 -3.61
C GLU A 106 15.63 2.99 -3.38
N VAL A 107 14.43 3.01 -3.98
CA VAL A 107 13.45 4.12 -3.85
C VAL A 107 12.71 4.03 -2.53
N ALA A 108 12.25 2.83 -2.19
CA ALA A 108 11.55 2.52 -0.94
C ALA A 108 12.19 1.29 -0.27
N PRO A 109 13.38 1.44 0.34
CA PRO A 109 14.11 0.33 0.94
C PRO A 109 13.27 -0.44 1.96
N PRO A 110 13.15 -1.78 1.83
CA PRO A 110 12.24 -2.58 2.65
C PRO A 110 12.55 -2.52 4.15
N GLU A 111 13.80 -2.24 4.53
CA GLU A 111 14.23 -2.10 5.92
C GLU A 111 13.51 -0.95 6.64
N VAL A 112 13.09 0.08 5.91
CA VAL A 112 12.32 1.20 6.46
C VAL A 112 10.95 0.71 6.93
N CYS A 113 10.28 -0.07 6.11
CA CYS A 113 8.99 -0.70 6.46
C CYS A 113 9.16 -1.73 7.58
N GLN A 114 10.19 -2.58 7.51
CA GLN A 114 10.47 -3.61 8.52
C GLN A 114 10.64 -3.00 9.92
N ARG A 115 11.30 -1.84 10.05
CA ARG A 115 11.44 -1.14 11.35
C ARG A 115 10.11 -0.71 11.94
N VAL A 116 9.15 -0.28 11.11
CA VAL A 116 7.79 0.05 11.56
C VAL A 116 7.02 -1.23 11.92
N PHE A 117 7.13 -2.26 11.08
CA PHE A 117 6.43 -3.53 11.29
C PHE A 117 6.87 -4.24 12.58
N ALA A 118 8.14 -4.09 12.96
CA ALA A 118 8.67 -4.62 14.22
C ALA A 118 8.08 -3.94 15.48
N GLN A 119 7.44 -2.78 15.34
CA GLN A 119 6.80 -2.04 16.43
C GLN A 119 5.29 -2.29 16.53
N LEU A 120 4.73 -3.09 15.61
CA LEU A 120 3.31 -3.41 15.64
C LEU A 120 2.97 -4.32 16.83
N PRO A 121 1.78 -4.18 17.43
CA PRO A 121 1.34 -5.06 18.51
C PRO A 121 1.36 -6.54 18.08
N PRO A 122 1.65 -7.45 19.02
CA PRO A 122 1.51 -8.88 18.77
C PRO A 122 0.12 -9.24 18.26
N GLY A 123 0.05 -10.09 17.24
CA GLY A 123 -1.22 -10.48 16.62
C GLY A 123 -1.79 -9.50 15.60
N THR A 124 -1.05 -8.44 15.24
CA THR A 124 -1.44 -7.59 14.11
C THR A 124 -1.54 -8.43 12.82
N ALA A 125 -2.64 -8.28 12.09
CA ALA A 125 -2.92 -9.06 10.89
C ALA A 125 -2.11 -8.53 9.67
N LEU A 126 -0.78 -8.55 9.78
CA LEU A 126 0.13 -8.15 8.72
C LEU A 126 0.85 -9.36 8.13
N GLN A 127 0.84 -9.46 6.81
CA GLN A 127 1.72 -10.34 6.04
C GLN A 127 2.70 -9.46 5.25
N ALA A 128 4.00 -9.70 5.39
CA ALA A 128 5.04 -9.02 4.63
C ALA A 128 5.81 -10.04 3.79
N ARG A 129 6.08 -9.71 2.53
CA ARG A 129 6.87 -10.50 1.60
C ARG A 129 7.97 -9.63 1.02
N ILE A 130 9.16 -10.20 0.91
CA ILE A 130 10.30 -9.55 0.27
C ILE A 130 10.80 -10.48 -0.83
N TYR A 131 10.87 -9.95 -2.05
CA TYR A 131 11.32 -10.65 -3.24
C TYR A 131 12.82 -10.35 -3.47
N PRO A 132 13.72 -11.34 -3.41
CA PRO A 132 15.17 -11.11 -3.34
C PRO A 132 15.75 -10.29 -4.49
N GLU A 133 15.25 -10.47 -5.71
CA GLU A 133 15.77 -9.81 -6.91
C GLU A 133 14.86 -8.69 -7.44
N ALA A 134 13.84 -8.33 -6.69
CA ALA A 134 12.89 -7.30 -7.10
C ALA A 134 13.36 -5.90 -6.69
N ARG A 135 13.07 -4.94 -7.57
CA ARG A 135 13.29 -3.50 -7.39
C ARG A 135 11.96 -2.78 -7.26
N HIS A 136 12.01 -1.47 -7.10
CA HIS A 136 10.82 -0.62 -7.19
C HIS A 136 10.15 -0.78 -8.55
N GLY A 137 8.82 -0.91 -8.57
CA GLY A 137 8.07 -1.11 -9.82
C GLY A 137 8.17 -2.51 -10.39
N PHE A 138 8.49 -3.53 -9.59
CA PHE A 138 8.68 -4.91 -10.05
C PHE A 138 7.44 -5.53 -10.73
N ASP A 139 6.26 -4.95 -10.54
CA ASP A 139 5.00 -5.40 -11.15
C ASP A 139 4.58 -4.58 -12.38
N VAL A 140 5.35 -3.59 -12.78
CA VAL A 140 5.07 -2.73 -13.94
C VAL A 140 5.66 -3.36 -15.20
N SER A 141 4.86 -4.11 -15.95
CA SER A 141 5.29 -4.92 -17.10
C SER A 141 5.93 -4.10 -18.24
N ASP A 142 5.58 -2.82 -18.35
CA ASP A 142 6.10 -1.93 -19.39
C ASP A 142 7.48 -1.33 -19.03
N LEU A 143 7.95 -1.52 -17.79
CA LEU A 143 9.31 -1.19 -17.41
C LEU A 143 10.28 -2.26 -17.87
N PRO A 144 11.47 -1.89 -18.39
CA PRO A 144 12.56 -2.85 -18.55
C PRO A 144 12.99 -3.37 -17.17
N SER A 145 13.71 -4.49 -17.14
CA SER A 145 14.25 -5.06 -15.89
C SER A 145 15.22 -4.12 -15.16
N TYR A 146 15.72 -3.12 -15.86
CA TYR A 146 16.65 -2.11 -15.35
C TYR A 146 16.37 -0.75 -15.99
N ALA A 147 15.87 0.19 -15.23
CA ALA A 147 15.61 1.57 -15.65
C ALA A 147 16.06 2.56 -14.58
N LYS A 148 16.53 3.73 -15.00
CA LYS A 148 16.89 4.82 -14.06
C LYS A 148 15.65 5.63 -13.68
N PHE A 149 15.52 5.90 -12.39
CA PHE A 149 14.53 6.80 -11.83
C PHE A 149 15.24 7.80 -10.89
N GLY A 150 15.75 8.89 -11.46
CA GLY A 150 16.67 9.76 -10.75
C GLY A 150 18.03 9.07 -10.58
N SER A 151 18.48 8.95 -9.34
CA SER A 151 19.69 8.21 -8.96
C SER A 151 19.45 6.72 -8.75
N GLU A 152 18.19 6.34 -8.49
CA GLU A 152 17.80 4.98 -8.13
C GLU A 152 17.52 4.12 -9.37
N ILE A 153 17.56 2.80 -9.16
CA ILE A 153 17.23 1.82 -10.19
C ILE A 153 15.86 1.21 -9.87
N VAL A 154 15.00 1.22 -10.88
CA VAL A 154 13.68 0.57 -10.86
C VAL A 154 13.61 -0.49 -11.95
N GLY A 155 12.66 -1.41 -11.90
CA GLY A 155 12.52 -2.35 -13.01
C GLY A 155 11.55 -3.49 -12.76
N TYR A 156 10.99 -3.97 -13.87
CA TYR A 156 10.11 -5.13 -13.89
C TYR A 156 10.86 -6.42 -13.53
N ASN A 157 10.21 -7.26 -12.73
CA ASN A 157 10.69 -8.61 -12.42
C ASN A 157 9.52 -9.59 -12.56
N ALA A 158 9.53 -10.39 -13.61
CA ALA A 158 8.44 -11.32 -13.94
C ALA A 158 8.16 -12.36 -12.84
N ALA A 159 9.21 -12.84 -12.17
CA ALA A 159 9.06 -13.82 -11.10
C ALA A 159 8.40 -13.21 -9.86
N ALA A 160 8.84 -12.00 -9.45
CA ALA A 160 8.26 -11.26 -8.34
C ALA A 160 6.82 -10.84 -8.65
N TYR A 161 6.54 -10.36 -9.86
CA TYR A 161 5.18 -10.04 -10.31
C TYR A 161 4.25 -11.24 -10.20
N ALA A 162 4.65 -12.39 -10.76
CA ALA A 162 3.82 -13.60 -10.72
C ALA A 162 3.62 -14.12 -9.29
N ALA A 163 4.64 -14.01 -8.43
CA ALA A 163 4.53 -14.38 -7.02
C ALA A 163 3.58 -13.43 -6.27
N ALA A 164 3.74 -12.12 -6.45
CA ALA A 164 2.89 -11.10 -5.85
C ALA A 164 1.42 -11.26 -6.24
N ALA A 165 1.14 -11.52 -7.52
CA ALA A 165 -0.22 -11.74 -8.00
C ALA A 165 -0.90 -12.93 -7.29
N ARG A 166 -0.19 -14.06 -7.16
CA ARG A 166 -0.70 -15.24 -6.42
C ARG A 166 -0.92 -14.93 -4.93
N GLU A 167 0.01 -14.21 -4.30
CA GLU A 167 -0.12 -13.84 -2.88
C GLU A 167 -1.33 -12.92 -2.65
N VAL A 168 -1.57 -11.96 -3.53
CA VAL A 168 -2.74 -11.07 -3.46
C VAL A 168 -4.02 -11.87 -3.63
N GLU A 169 -4.09 -12.76 -4.62
CA GLU A 169 -5.25 -13.62 -4.84
C GLU A 169 -5.55 -14.47 -3.60
N GLN A 170 -4.54 -15.14 -3.05
CA GLN A 170 -4.67 -15.94 -1.84
C GLN A 170 -5.06 -15.10 -0.61
N PHE A 171 -4.50 -13.89 -0.47
CA PHE A 171 -4.81 -13.00 0.62
C PHE A 171 -6.26 -12.51 0.56
N LEU A 172 -6.73 -12.12 -0.62
CA LEU A 172 -8.09 -11.61 -0.81
C LEU A 172 -9.16 -12.70 -0.83
N SER A 173 -8.81 -13.96 -1.16
CA SER A 173 -9.74 -15.08 -1.14
C SER A 173 -10.05 -15.59 0.27
N ARG A 174 -9.22 -15.30 1.27
CA ARG A 174 -9.48 -15.70 2.65
C ARG A 174 -10.75 -15.01 3.15
N LYS A 175 -11.71 -15.81 3.60
CA LYS A 175 -12.87 -15.27 4.31
C LYS A 175 -12.36 -14.64 5.61
N SER A 176 -12.74 -13.39 5.88
CA SER A 176 -12.61 -12.84 7.22
C SER A 176 -13.59 -13.62 8.11
N ASP A 177 -13.08 -14.45 8.97
CA ASP A 177 -13.87 -15.10 10.03
C ASP A 177 -14.35 -14.08 11.03
#